data_f9f6e77ad5c331803fb76a2a040d3c86
#
_entry.id   f9f6e77ad5c331803fb76a2a040d3c86
#
_cell.length_a   1.000
_cell.length_b   1.000
_cell.length_c   1.000
_cell.angle_alpha   90.00
_cell.angle_beta   90.00
_cell.angle_gamma   90.00
#
_symmetry.space_group_name_H-M   'P 1'
#
loop_
_entity.id
_entity.type
_entity.pdbx_description
1 polymer ?
#
loop_
_entity_poly.entity_id
_entity_poly.type
_entity_poly.pdbx_seq_one_letter_code
_entity_poly.pdbx_strand_id
1 'polypeptide(L)'
;MKYVTLASAAALFVVPAQSHAQDTNSADQSSPIDTILPADTAQAEAPKPTGDAVLDRLNAMEARIRQLEARNAQLEQQATATQTRVENVEVRAAKAAQPGVVPVFSDVNDTFTFKPRGVLQVDYAAYNERAGGYDFSNGTDIRRARFGFEGTAFKKFKWRLDAELIKQQVNLLDAYISYALNPKLTVTVGQHKAPYGLEANTSDVNNTFFERSMASNAFGAVGAERRIGLSLAYNSDKLNATVGVFGAGEAVTRNATSRDEPYGVNGRITWDPILDTGRVVHLGVSGYHVTNLAANAVTVADRPNVRVDGGNLLSVALTGTAPQGGAETGVKAADYIGAEGAVVYGPFSVQGEYGALALDRYAAASTLNFSGFNVFGSVFLTGESRSFKGGNVDKLKPFNDFNPHDGHWGAVELAVRYDQLNLNDPTLALPTSPISTNQGGRKAHTWTGAINWYLNPNLRAAFNYIRFFGLNSSLVAPNTAGIAQVGTAKGDIFATRLQLDF
;
A
#
# COMPACT_ATOMS: atom_id res chain seq x y z
N MET A 1 -34.75 34.87 -5.65
CA MET A 1 -34.15 35.43 -4.43
C MET A 1 -34.73 34.70 -3.23
N LYS A 2 -34.06 33.70 -2.70
CA LYS A 2 -34.23 33.15 -1.35
C LYS A 2 -32.90 32.56 -0.95
N TYR A 3 -32.25 33.19 -0.01
CA TYR A 3 -30.99 32.74 0.60
C TYR A 3 -31.27 31.53 1.51
N VAL A 4 -30.52 30.45 1.34
CA VAL A 4 -30.45 29.36 2.31
C VAL A 4 -29.08 29.42 2.95
N THR A 5 -29.05 29.77 4.20
CA THR A 5 -27.89 29.78 5.09
C THR A 5 -27.59 28.33 5.50
N LEU A 6 -26.42 27.82 5.14
CA LEU A 6 -25.88 26.58 5.71
C LEU A 6 -25.19 26.92 7.04
N ALA A 7 -25.75 26.40 8.11
CA ALA A 7 -25.11 26.41 9.43
C ALA A 7 -24.22 25.17 9.57
N SER A 8 -22.94 25.39 9.80
CA SER A 8 -21.95 24.34 10.12
C SER A 8 -22.14 23.88 11.57
N ALA A 9 -22.47 22.63 11.76
CA ALA A 9 -22.44 21.96 13.06
C ALA A 9 -21.23 21.04 13.13
N ALA A 10 -20.15 21.50 13.76
CA ALA A 10 -19.07 20.65 14.21
C ALA A 10 -19.44 20.09 15.59
N ALA A 11 -19.78 18.83 15.66
CA ALA A 11 -20.01 18.12 16.92
C ALA A 11 -18.69 17.52 17.42
N LEU A 12 -18.08 18.13 18.43
CA LEU A 12 -17.06 17.51 19.25
C LEU A 12 -17.72 16.47 20.16
N PHE A 13 -17.37 15.22 20.00
CA PHE A 13 -17.66 14.18 20.99
C PHE A 13 -16.67 14.26 22.14
N VAL A 14 -17.12 14.85 23.25
CA VAL A 14 -16.47 14.74 24.55
C VAL A 14 -17.17 13.57 25.26
N VAL A 15 -16.43 12.51 25.54
CA VAL A 15 -16.88 11.40 26.38
C VAL A 15 -16.57 11.79 27.84
N PRO A 16 -17.57 11.89 28.73
CA PRO A 16 -17.29 12.08 30.15
C PRO A 16 -16.87 10.75 30.79
N ALA A 17 -15.71 10.75 31.45
CA ALA A 17 -15.30 9.68 32.33
C ALA A 17 -16.20 9.69 33.58
N GLN A 18 -17.02 8.66 33.76
CA GLN A 18 -17.72 8.40 35.00
C GLN A 18 -16.80 7.65 35.97
N SER A 19 -16.48 8.30 37.07
CA SER A 19 -15.83 7.68 38.23
C SER A 19 -16.85 6.81 38.98
N HIS A 20 -16.65 5.51 39.01
CA HIS A 20 -17.27 4.62 40.01
C HIS A 20 -16.22 4.21 41.01
N ALA A 21 -16.35 4.75 42.22
CA ALA A 21 -15.71 4.20 43.39
C ALA A 21 -16.48 2.95 43.81
N GLN A 22 -15.81 1.84 43.88
CA GLN A 22 -16.22 0.68 44.70
C GLN A 22 -15.00 0.11 45.40
N ASP A 23 -15.05 0.24 46.73
CA ASP A 23 -14.18 -0.49 47.66
C ASP A 23 -14.37 -2.00 47.49
N THR A 24 -13.30 -2.72 47.23
CA THR A 24 -13.12 -4.09 47.72
C THR A 24 -11.65 -4.36 47.93
N ASN A 25 -11.31 -4.60 49.18
CA ASN A 25 -10.09 -5.21 49.66
C ASN A 25 -9.79 -6.53 48.92
N SER A 26 -8.62 -6.65 48.32
CA SER A 26 -7.81 -7.88 48.38
C SER A 26 -6.48 -7.73 47.66
N ALA A 27 -5.41 -7.95 48.40
CA ALA A 27 -4.14 -8.58 48.03
C ALA A 27 -3.39 -8.13 46.77
N ASP A 28 -2.29 -7.44 47.03
CA ASP A 28 -0.96 -7.75 46.51
C ASP A 28 -0.79 -7.87 45.00
N GLN A 29 -0.50 -6.72 44.34
CA GLN A 29 0.41 -6.69 43.18
C GLN A 29 1.35 -5.49 43.33
N SER A 30 2.54 -5.78 43.85
CA SER A 30 3.68 -4.90 43.91
C SER A 30 4.02 -4.36 42.50
N SER A 31 3.96 -3.07 42.34
CA SER A 31 4.52 -2.34 41.18
C SER A 31 6.01 -2.65 41.02
N PRO A 32 6.53 -2.73 39.78
CA PRO A 32 7.97 -3.01 39.55
C PRO A 32 8.92 -1.87 39.91
N ILE A 33 8.48 -0.88 40.67
CA ILE A 33 9.32 0.27 41.08
C ILE A 33 10.00 0.01 42.44
N ASP A 34 9.53 -0.93 43.22
CA ASP A 34 10.07 -1.19 44.56
C ASP A 34 11.19 -2.23 44.64
N THR A 35 11.73 -2.69 43.51
CA THR A 35 12.80 -3.69 43.53
C THR A 35 14.16 -3.13 43.08
N ILE A 36 14.50 -1.88 43.41
CA ILE A 36 15.86 -1.35 43.31
C ILE A 36 16.22 -0.73 44.69
N LEU A 37 16.07 -1.48 45.72
CA LEU A 37 16.90 -1.36 46.92
C LEU A 37 17.90 -2.50 46.83
N PRO A 38 19.19 -2.24 46.64
CA PRO A 38 20.17 -3.29 46.83
C PRO A 38 20.16 -3.64 48.33
N ALA A 39 19.62 -4.79 48.65
CA ALA A 39 19.94 -5.45 49.90
C ALA A 39 21.45 -5.70 49.89
N ASP A 40 22.04 -5.56 51.07
CA ASP A 40 23.44 -5.81 51.36
C ASP A 40 24.48 -4.82 50.82
N THR A 41 24.52 -3.63 51.45
CA THR A 41 25.83 -3.05 51.72
C THR A 41 26.48 -3.94 52.80
N ALA A 42 27.47 -4.74 52.37
CA ALA A 42 28.37 -5.39 53.29
C ALA A 42 28.80 -4.35 54.36
N GLN A 43 28.34 -4.52 55.58
CA GLN A 43 28.81 -3.70 56.71
C GLN A 43 30.31 -3.94 56.79
N ALA A 44 31.10 -2.91 56.44
CA ALA A 44 32.52 -2.95 56.71
C ALA A 44 32.70 -3.23 58.21
N GLU A 45 33.36 -4.31 58.51
CA GLU A 45 33.65 -4.72 59.91
C GLU A 45 34.25 -3.54 60.64
N ALA A 46 33.64 -3.16 61.77
CA ALA A 46 34.14 -2.05 62.56
C ALA A 46 35.55 -2.35 63.03
N PRO A 47 36.50 -1.44 62.93
CA PRO A 47 37.88 -1.67 63.37
C PRO A 47 37.91 -2.02 64.86
N LYS A 48 38.67 -3.07 65.19
CA LYS A 48 38.78 -3.51 66.56
C LYS A 48 39.44 -2.44 67.45
N PRO A 49 38.92 -2.17 68.67
CA PRO A 49 39.48 -1.14 69.57
C PRO A 49 40.94 -1.44 69.90
N THR A 50 41.83 -0.44 69.77
CA THR A 50 43.27 -0.55 69.98
C THR A 50 43.67 -0.19 71.43
N GLY A 51 42.72 0.31 72.21
CA GLY A 51 42.98 0.79 73.60
C GLY A 51 43.42 2.25 73.66
N ASP A 52 43.69 2.91 72.53
CA ASP A 52 43.94 4.34 72.41
C ASP A 52 42.72 5.02 71.79
N ALA A 53 42.03 5.84 72.58
CA ALA A 53 40.76 6.48 72.16
C ALA A 53 40.89 7.43 70.96
N VAL A 54 42.08 7.98 70.73
CA VAL A 54 42.33 8.83 69.53
C VAL A 54 42.55 8.02 68.27
N LEU A 55 43.26 6.89 68.38
CA LEU A 55 43.53 5.98 67.26
C LEU A 55 42.23 5.27 66.83
N ASP A 56 41.40 4.85 67.81
CA ASP A 56 40.12 4.24 67.55
C ASP A 56 39.16 5.23 66.81
N ARG A 57 39.21 6.49 67.20
CA ARG A 57 38.40 7.56 66.54
C ARG A 57 38.89 7.84 65.14
N LEU A 58 40.22 7.85 64.90
CA LEU A 58 40.81 7.98 63.56
C LEU A 58 40.43 6.82 62.62
N ASN A 59 40.54 5.59 63.09
CA ASN A 59 40.15 4.39 62.34
C ASN A 59 38.63 4.39 61.99
N ALA A 60 37.79 4.84 62.93
CA ALA A 60 36.35 4.99 62.64
C ALA A 60 36.04 6.08 61.60
N MET A 61 36.80 7.18 61.63
CA MET A 61 36.69 8.27 60.67
C MET A 61 37.15 7.80 59.27
N GLU A 62 38.27 7.07 59.17
CA GLU A 62 38.75 6.50 57.90
C GLU A 62 37.76 5.50 57.31
N ALA A 63 37.19 4.62 58.13
CA ALA A 63 36.15 3.69 57.67
C ALA A 63 34.93 4.42 57.14
N ARG A 64 34.53 5.53 57.77
CA ARG A 64 33.42 6.36 57.33
C ARG A 64 33.73 7.13 56.03
N ILE A 65 34.95 7.61 55.87
CA ILE A 65 35.41 8.25 54.60
C ILE A 65 35.33 7.25 53.46
N ARG A 66 35.90 6.03 53.62
CA ARG A 66 35.80 4.97 52.58
C ARG A 66 34.37 4.61 52.20
N GLN A 67 33.48 4.56 53.21
CA GLN A 67 32.06 4.31 52.98
C GLN A 67 31.41 5.45 52.19
N LEU A 68 31.73 6.71 52.51
CA LEU A 68 31.21 7.87 51.81
C LEU A 68 31.76 7.96 50.39
N GLU A 69 33.04 7.65 50.16
CA GLU A 69 33.65 7.58 48.84
C GLU A 69 33.00 6.49 47.97
N ALA A 70 32.78 5.31 48.50
CA ALA A 70 32.07 4.23 47.81
C ALA A 70 30.63 4.63 47.46
N ARG A 71 29.92 5.31 48.32
CA ARG A 71 28.58 5.81 48.07
C ARG A 71 28.56 6.95 47.03
N ASN A 72 29.53 7.83 47.06
CA ASN A 72 29.68 8.86 46.02
C ASN A 72 29.93 8.26 44.63
N ALA A 73 30.83 7.29 44.53
CA ALA A 73 31.07 6.58 43.28
C ALA A 73 29.79 5.89 42.74
N GLN A 74 28.99 5.28 43.64
CA GLN A 74 27.71 4.69 43.28
C GLN A 74 26.70 5.73 42.82
N LEU A 75 26.61 6.89 43.48
CA LEU A 75 25.73 7.99 43.09
C LEU A 75 26.15 8.62 41.75
N GLU A 76 27.43 8.77 41.48
CA GLU A 76 27.96 9.25 40.18
C GLU A 76 27.60 8.29 39.06
N GLN A 77 27.72 6.98 39.27
CA GLN A 77 27.27 5.99 38.28
C GLN A 77 25.76 6.07 38.03
N GLN A 78 24.95 6.23 39.08
CA GLN A 78 23.50 6.39 38.94
C GLN A 78 23.14 7.70 38.24
N ALA A 79 23.82 8.79 38.56
CA ALA A 79 23.63 10.09 37.90
C ALA A 79 23.95 10.01 36.41
N THR A 80 25.07 9.40 36.01
CA THR A 80 25.49 9.19 34.63
C THR A 80 24.47 8.32 33.88
N ALA A 81 24.03 7.24 34.48
CA ALA A 81 23.01 6.37 33.90
C ALA A 81 21.66 7.09 33.69
N THR A 82 21.28 7.93 34.65
CA THR A 82 20.04 8.74 34.57
C THR A 82 20.17 9.81 33.50
N GLN A 83 21.30 10.48 33.41
CA GLN A 83 21.56 11.49 32.38
C GLN A 83 21.50 10.90 30.97
N THR A 84 22.12 9.74 30.76
CA THR A 84 22.03 9.01 29.47
C THR A 84 20.59 8.63 29.15
N ARG A 85 19.78 8.28 30.15
CA ARG A 85 18.34 8.00 29.95
C ARG A 85 17.56 9.25 29.54
N VAL A 86 17.83 10.40 30.19
CA VAL A 86 17.18 11.68 29.86
C VAL A 86 17.55 12.11 28.43
N GLU A 87 18.83 12.09 28.06
CA GLU A 87 19.27 12.41 26.70
C GLU A 87 18.61 11.53 25.64
N ASN A 88 18.50 10.23 25.90
CA ASN A 88 17.81 9.30 25.01
C ASN A 88 16.31 9.61 24.87
N VAL A 89 15.65 10.01 25.95
CA VAL A 89 14.24 10.42 25.92
C VAL A 89 14.07 11.74 25.17
N GLU A 90 14.95 12.71 25.37
CA GLU A 90 14.92 13.99 24.66
C GLU A 90 15.16 13.82 23.16
N VAL A 91 16.13 13.01 22.75
CA VAL A 91 16.39 12.69 21.34
C VAL A 91 15.18 12.00 20.69
N ARG A 92 14.52 11.11 21.44
CA ARG A 92 13.29 10.45 20.94
C ARG A 92 12.11 11.41 20.85
N ALA A 93 11.92 12.26 21.86
CA ALA A 93 10.91 13.29 21.85
C ALA A 93 11.12 14.29 20.72
N ALA A 94 12.36 14.71 20.47
CA ALA A 94 12.72 15.57 19.36
C ALA A 94 12.46 14.92 17.99
N LYS A 95 12.76 13.61 17.83
CA LYS A 95 12.41 12.86 16.62
C LYS A 95 10.90 12.73 16.42
N ALA A 96 10.14 12.50 17.49
CA ALA A 96 8.70 12.39 17.44
C ALA A 96 8.01 13.76 17.18
N ALA A 97 8.67 14.85 17.55
CA ALA A 97 8.16 16.21 17.41
C ALA A 97 8.56 16.89 16.08
N GLN A 98 9.26 16.20 15.16
CA GLN A 98 9.61 16.79 13.87
C GLN A 98 8.34 17.04 13.06
N PRO A 99 8.09 18.28 12.59
CA PRO A 99 6.93 18.59 11.75
C PRO A 99 6.95 17.74 10.47
N GLY A 100 5.81 17.17 10.12
CA GLY A 100 5.63 16.37 8.91
C GLY A 100 6.11 14.92 8.99
N VAL A 101 6.58 14.44 10.14
CA VAL A 101 6.95 13.03 10.36
C VAL A 101 5.90 12.35 11.21
N VAL A 102 5.35 11.24 10.70
CA VAL A 102 4.45 10.40 11.48
C VAL A 102 5.20 9.82 12.68
N PRO A 103 4.70 9.98 13.92
CA PRO A 103 5.41 9.51 15.10
C PRO A 103 5.60 7.99 15.06
N VAL A 104 6.80 7.56 15.44
CA VAL A 104 7.14 6.16 15.65
C VAL A 104 7.23 5.94 17.15
N PHE A 105 6.37 5.09 17.67
CA PHE A 105 6.40 4.67 19.07
C PHE A 105 7.34 3.48 19.22
N SER A 106 8.19 3.47 20.23
CA SER A 106 9.09 2.34 20.48
C SER A 106 9.22 2.11 22.00
N ASP A 107 9.51 0.85 22.37
CA ASP A 107 9.95 0.53 23.72
C ASP A 107 11.37 1.05 23.96
N VAL A 108 11.81 1.02 25.22
CA VAL A 108 13.12 1.57 25.66
C VAL A 108 14.31 1.00 24.88
N ASN A 109 14.21 -0.24 24.43
CA ASN A 109 15.29 -0.96 23.75
C ASN A 109 15.13 -1.02 22.23
N ASP A 110 14.13 -0.33 21.64
CA ASP A 110 13.72 -0.44 20.23
C ASP A 110 13.49 -1.90 19.80
N THR A 111 13.06 -2.75 20.74
CA THR A 111 12.71 -4.15 20.47
C THR A 111 11.40 -4.25 19.72
N PHE A 112 10.45 -3.37 20.06
CA PHE A 112 9.17 -3.21 19.38
C PHE A 112 9.04 -1.77 18.92
N THR A 113 8.67 -1.59 17.65
CA THR A 113 8.29 -0.29 17.11
C THR A 113 6.88 -0.36 16.53
N PHE A 114 6.20 0.77 16.58
CA PHE A 114 4.84 0.92 16.10
C PHE A 114 4.69 2.28 15.43
N LYS A 115 4.26 2.27 14.17
CA LYS A 115 4.02 3.47 13.38
C LYS A 115 2.61 3.40 12.78
N PRO A 116 1.71 4.34 13.07
CA PRO A 116 0.42 4.44 12.39
C PRO A 116 0.61 4.84 10.93
N ARG A 117 -0.34 4.44 10.11
CA ARG A 117 -0.40 4.74 8.67
C ARG A 117 -1.83 5.06 8.30
N GLY A 118 -2.00 5.96 7.34
CA GLY A 118 -3.31 6.29 6.82
C GLY A 118 -3.29 6.72 5.37
N VAL A 119 -4.39 6.48 4.66
CA VAL A 119 -4.64 7.01 3.31
C VAL A 119 -6.09 7.42 3.21
N LEU A 120 -6.33 8.66 2.81
CA LEU A 120 -7.65 9.15 2.43
C LEU A 120 -7.59 9.69 1.00
N GLN A 121 -8.46 9.18 0.13
CA GLN A 121 -8.64 9.72 -1.22
C GLN A 121 -10.13 9.98 -1.45
N VAL A 122 -10.45 11.22 -1.75
CA VAL A 122 -11.81 11.66 -2.08
C VAL A 122 -11.82 12.12 -3.53
N ASP A 123 -12.70 11.52 -4.32
CA ASP A 123 -12.83 11.75 -5.75
C ASP A 123 -14.16 12.44 -6.06
N TYR A 124 -14.15 13.24 -7.11
CA TYR A 124 -15.33 13.67 -7.85
C TYR A 124 -15.11 13.37 -9.32
N ALA A 125 -16.14 12.90 -10.02
CA ALA A 125 -16.10 12.72 -11.47
C ALA A 125 -17.39 13.20 -12.13
N ALA A 126 -17.22 13.83 -13.29
CA ALA A 126 -18.28 14.18 -14.23
C ALA A 126 -18.01 13.49 -15.56
N TYR A 127 -19.00 12.79 -16.07
CA TYR A 127 -18.94 12.02 -17.29
C TYR A 127 -19.74 12.69 -18.41
N ASN A 128 -19.19 12.71 -19.60
CA ASN A 128 -19.85 13.16 -20.82
C ASN A 128 -19.76 12.04 -21.86
N GLU A 129 -20.78 11.18 -21.89
CA GLU A 129 -20.86 10.12 -22.87
C GLU A 129 -21.18 10.70 -24.26
N ARG A 130 -20.48 10.20 -25.28
CA ARG A 130 -20.67 10.61 -26.69
C ARG A 130 -21.28 9.51 -27.55
N ALA A 131 -21.10 8.26 -27.16
CA ALA A 131 -21.70 7.11 -27.83
C ALA A 131 -21.68 5.89 -26.92
N GLY A 132 -22.75 5.08 -26.99
CA GLY A 132 -22.94 3.85 -26.23
C GLY A 132 -24.28 3.83 -25.51
N GLY A 133 -24.76 4.96 -25.03
CA GLY A 133 -26.05 5.10 -24.34
C GLY A 133 -26.03 4.56 -22.89
N TYR A 134 -24.84 4.36 -22.32
CA TYR A 134 -24.70 4.05 -20.88
C TYR A 134 -24.82 5.35 -20.08
N ASP A 135 -25.74 5.36 -19.13
CA ASP A 135 -26.00 6.52 -18.26
C ASP A 135 -25.04 6.50 -17.08
N PHE A 136 -23.93 7.24 -17.20
CA PHE A 136 -22.93 7.36 -16.15
C PHE A 136 -23.45 8.19 -14.96
N SER A 137 -23.15 7.73 -13.77
CA SER A 137 -23.44 8.46 -12.53
C SER A 137 -22.31 9.45 -12.20
N ASN A 138 -22.60 10.75 -12.36
CA ASN A 138 -21.72 11.81 -11.86
C ASN A 138 -21.78 11.89 -10.34
N GLY A 139 -20.69 12.19 -9.68
CA GLY A 139 -20.72 12.37 -8.24
C GLY A 139 -19.39 12.26 -7.53
N THR A 140 -19.47 12.04 -6.24
CA THR A 140 -18.33 11.89 -5.34
C THR A 140 -18.18 10.45 -4.88
N ASP A 141 -16.94 10.03 -4.60
CA ASP A 141 -16.62 8.73 -4.01
C ASP A 141 -15.46 8.86 -3.01
N ILE A 142 -15.51 8.09 -1.93
CA ILE A 142 -14.34 7.86 -1.09
C ILE A 142 -13.60 6.70 -1.71
N ARG A 143 -12.60 7.02 -2.54
CA ARG A 143 -11.87 6.02 -3.30
C ARG A 143 -11.02 5.12 -2.44
N ARG A 144 -10.38 5.68 -1.40
CA ARG A 144 -9.63 4.95 -0.38
C ARG A 144 -9.78 5.62 0.98
N ALA A 145 -10.09 4.82 1.97
CA ALA A 145 -10.01 5.19 3.38
C ALA A 145 -9.26 4.04 4.09
N ARG A 146 -7.95 4.14 4.20
CA ARG A 146 -7.09 3.11 4.77
C ARG A 146 -6.56 3.56 6.10
N PHE A 147 -6.52 2.62 7.03
CA PHE A 147 -5.88 2.79 8.32
C PHE A 147 -5.11 1.52 8.65
N GLY A 148 -3.93 1.70 9.20
CA GLY A 148 -3.08 0.58 9.52
C GLY A 148 -1.89 0.95 10.36
N PHE A 149 -1.06 -0.05 10.58
CA PHE A 149 0.12 0.02 11.40
C PHE A 149 1.25 -0.78 10.77
N GLU A 150 2.46 -0.30 10.96
CA GLU A 150 3.67 -1.05 10.63
C GLU A 150 4.70 -0.90 11.74
N GLY A 151 5.61 -1.83 11.84
CA GLY A 151 6.64 -1.76 12.85
C GLY A 151 7.62 -2.91 12.80
N THR A 152 8.41 -2.99 13.87
CA THR A 152 9.33 -4.10 14.11
C THR A 152 8.94 -4.83 15.39
N ALA A 153 9.21 -6.12 15.45
CA ALA A 153 9.11 -6.93 16.65
C ALA A 153 10.43 -7.69 16.81
N PHE A 154 10.92 -7.78 18.04
CA PHE A 154 12.18 -8.44 18.39
C PHE A 154 13.38 -7.97 17.54
N LYS A 155 13.40 -6.69 17.12
CA LYS A 155 14.41 -6.03 16.28
C LYS A 155 14.56 -6.54 14.84
N LYS A 156 14.18 -7.80 14.57
CA LYS A 156 14.44 -8.48 13.28
C LYS A 156 13.18 -8.74 12.44
N PHE A 157 12.02 -8.86 13.09
CA PHE A 157 10.78 -9.10 12.40
C PHE A 157 10.10 -7.76 12.09
N LYS A 158 9.81 -7.50 10.82
CA LYS A 158 8.93 -6.41 10.41
C LYS A 158 7.52 -6.96 10.28
N TRP A 159 6.53 -6.16 10.64
CA TRP A 159 5.13 -6.52 10.50
C TRP A 159 4.33 -5.36 9.97
N ARG A 160 3.22 -5.66 9.32
CA ARG A 160 2.27 -4.68 8.82
C ARG A 160 0.86 -5.23 8.89
N LEU A 161 -0.07 -4.35 9.25
CA LEU A 161 -1.50 -4.59 9.26
C LEU A 161 -2.19 -3.36 8.70
N ASP A 162 -2.81 -3.46 7.53
CA ASP A 162 -3.57 -2.39 6.88
C ASP A 162 -4.99 -2.87 6.55
N ALA A 163 -5.99 -2.03 6.83
CA ALA A 163 -7.38 -2.25 6.45
C ALA A 163 -7.91 -1.09 5.61
N GLU A 164 -8.86 -1.38 4.71
CA GLU A 164 -9.61 -0.39 3.93
C GLU A 164 -11.05 -0.34 4.41
N LEU A 165 -11.51 0.87 4.73
CA LEU A 165 -12.81 1.18 5.32
C LEU A 165 -13.66 1.90 4.28
N ILE A 166 -14.20 1.19 3.29
CA ILE A 166 -15.02 1.79 2.23
C ILE A 166 -16.32 1.00 2.03
N LYS A 167 -17.35 1.68 1.55
CA LYS A 167 -18.66 1.06 1.21
C LYS A 167 -19.25 0.22 2.35
N GLN A 168 -19.09 0.71 3.60
CA GLN A 168 -19.55 0.03 4.82
C GLN A 168 -18.93 -1.37 5.04
N GLN A 169 -17.78 -1.62 4.46
CA GLN A 169 -17.03 -2.86 4.62
C GLN A 169 -15.64 -2.57 5.17
N VAL A 170 -15.10 -3.53 5.92
CA VAL A 170 -13.71 -3.55 6.36
C VAL A 170 -13.00 -4.66 5.58
N ASN A 171 -12.07 -4.28 4.71
CA ASN A 171 -11.29 -5.22 3.93
C ASN A 171 -9.85 -5.24 4.43
N LEU A 172 -9.37 -6.40 4.83
CA LEU A 172 -7.97 -6.58 5.21
C LEU A 172 -7.10 -6.49 3.95
N LEU A 173 -6.19 -5.51 3.91
CA LEU A 173 -5.29 -5.33 2.77
C LEU A 173 -3.96 -6.06 2.98
N ASP A 174 -3.17 -5.59 3.91
CA ASP A 174 -1.86 -6.16 4.23
C ASP A 174 -1.91 -6.72 5.66
N ALA A 175 -1.50 -7.97 5.84
CA ALA A 175 -1.36 -8.63 7.14
C ALA A 175 -0.23 -9.64 7.04
N TYR A 176 1.01 -9.18 7.31
CA TYR A 176 2.19 -10.00 7.10
C TYR A 176 3.28 -9.75 8.13
N ILE A 177 4.17 -10.72 8.22
CA ILE A 177 5.42 -10.65 8.97
C ILE A 177 6.57 -10.91 7.98
N SER A 178 7.62 -10.09 8.06
CA SER A 178 8.83 -10.26 7.26
C SER A 178 10.05 -10.44 8.17
N TYR A 179 10.98 -11.26 7.72
CA TYR A 179 12.26 -11.48 8.40
C TYR A 179 13.42 -11.26 7.44
N ALA A 180 14.35 -10.38 7.82
CA ALA A 180 15.58 -10.15 7.06
C ALA A 180 16.58 -11.25 7.39
N LEU A 181 16.79 -12.18 6.46
CA LEU A 181 17.83 -13.21 6.55
C LEU A 181 19.22 -12.59 6.57
N ASN A 182 19.40 -11.55 5.76
CA ASN A 182 20.58 -10.69 5.71
C ASN A 182 20.16 -9.30 5.15
N PRO A 183 21.06 -8.31 5.04
CA PRO A 183 20.70 -6.97 4.55
C PRO A 183 20.04 -6.93 3.17
N LYS A 184 20.22 -7.95 2.34
CA LYS A 184 19.69 -8.01 0.97
C LYS A 184 18.55 -9.00 0.79
N LEU A 185 18.39 -10.00 1.68
CA LEU A 185 17.40 -11.06 1.54
C LEU A 185 16.35 -10.94 2.65
N THR A 186 15.08 -10.88 2.23
CA THR A 186 13.92 -10.81 3.13
C THR A 186 12.91 -11.90 2.76
N VAL A 187 12.45 -12.64 3.75
CA VAL A 187 11.31 -13.56 3.64
C VAL A 187 10.08 -12.86 4.21
N THR A 188 8.95 -12.98 3.52
CA THR A 188 7.66 -12.43 3.96
C THR A 188 6.60 -13.53 3.94
N VAL A 189 5.82 -13.61 5.02
CA VAL A 189 4.70 -14.56 5.19
C VAL A 189 3.44 -13.80 5.60
N GLY A 190 2.32 -14.13 4.97
CA GLY A 190 1.02 -13.54 5.23
C GLY A 190 0.41 -12.90 4.00
N GLN A 191 -0.63 -12.08 4.20
CA GLN A 191 -1.29 -11.39 3.10
C GLN A 191 -0.51 -10.14 2.70
N HIS A 192 0.00 -10.13 1.49
CA HIS A 192 0.72 -9.00 0.91
C HIS A 192 0.55 -8.96 -0.62
N LYS A 193 0.99 -7.86 -1.24
CA LYS A 193 0.97 -7.75 -2.70
C LYS A 193 1.88 -8.82 -3.32
N ALA A 194 1.33 -9.65 -4.21
CA ALA A 194 2.14 -10.50 -5.06
C ALA A 194 2.95 -9.64 -6.04
N PRO A 195 4.21 -10.00 -6.35
CA PRO A 195 5.05 -9.22 -7.26
C PRO A 195 4.48 -9.22 -8.68
N TYR A 196 4.25 -8.02 -9.25
CA TYR A 196 3.57 -7.83 -10.53
C TYR A 196 3.67 -6.38 -11.01
N GLY A 197 4.27 -6.10 -12.16
CA GLY A 197 4.33 -4.79 -12.81
C GLY A 197 4.78 -3.60 -11.95
N LEU A 198 5.16 -2.51 -12.56
CA LEU A 198 5.63 -1.30 -11.87
C LEU A 198 4.48 -0.53 -11.20
N GLU A 199 3.39 -0.24 -11.95
CA GLU A 199 2.24 0.49 -11.39
C GLU A 199 1.59 -0.26 -10.22
N ALA A 200 1.52 -1.60 -10.31
CA ALA A 200 0.91 -2.43 -9.28
C ALA A 200 1.76 -2.51 -8.01
N ASN A 201 3.08 -2.62 -8.13
CA ASN A 201 3.98 -2.65 -6.98
C ASN A 201 4.24 -1.27 -6.38
N THR A 202 4.21 -0.20 -7.19
CA THR A 202 4.22 1.18 -6.69
C THR A 202 3.06 1.40 -5.73
N SER A 203 3.30 2.15 -4.67
CA SER A 203 2.23 2.54 -3.74
C SER A 203 1.13 3.30 -4.47
N ASP A 204 -0.13 2.99 -4.17
CA ASP A 204 -1.28 3.67 -4.81
C ASP A 204 -1.24 5.20 -4.66
N VAL A 205 -0.61 5.71 -3.61
CA VAL A 205 -0.48 7.15 -3.35
C VAL A 205 0.61 7.82 -4.19
N ASN A 206 1.54 7.02 -4.75
CA ASN A 206 2.65 7.51 -5.57
C ASN A 206 2.36 7.42 -7.09
N ASN A 207 1.24 6.81 -7.49
CA ASN A 207 0.83 6.76 -8.89
C ASN A 207 0.52 8.16 -9.42
N THR A 208 0.97 8.45 -10.65
CA THR A 208 0.76 9.75 -11.32
C THR A 208 -0.72 10.00 -11.61
N PHE A 209 -1.43 8.99 -12.11
CA PHE A 209 -2.84 9.05 -12.46
C PHE A 209 -3.72 8.50 -11.33
N PHE A 210 -5.02 8.79 -11.38
CA PHE A 210 -5.97 8.33 -10.35
C PHE A 210 -5.99 6.83 -10.22
N GLU A 211 -5.97 6.14 -11.35
CA GLU A 211 -5.96 4.68 -11.40
C GLU A 211 -4.77 4.18 -12.22
N ARG A 212 -4.34 2.96 -11.94
CA ARG A 212 -3.40 2.22 -12.78
C ARG A 212 -3.99 2.06 -14.17
N SER A 213 -3.18 1.68 -15.14
CA SER A 213 -3.63 1.34 -16.48
C SER A 213 -4.66 0.21 -16.46
N MET A 214 -5.53 0.18 -17.46
CA MET A 214 -6.55 -0.85 -17.60
C MET A 214 -5.94 -2.25 -17.60
N ALA A 215 -4.82 -2.44 -18.31
CA ALA A 215 -4.15 -3.74 -18.35
C ALA A 215 -3.59 -4.14 -16.99
N SER A 216 -2.94 -3.21 -16.27
CA SER A 216 -2.41 -3.47 -14.93
C SER A 216 -3.51 -3.87 -13.95
N ASN A 217 -4.68 -3.20 -13.99
CA ASN A 217 -5.83 -3.57 -13.17
C ASN A 217 -6.44 -4.90 -13.59
N ALA A 218 -6.78 -5.05 -14.88
CA ALA A 218 -7.52 -6.22 -15.40
C ALA A 218 -6.74 -7.54 -15.24
N PHE A 219 -5.44 -7.52 -15.53
CA PHE A 219 -4.60 -8.73 -15.43
C PHE A 219 -4.15 -8.95 -13.98
N GLY A 220 -3.88 -7.88 -13.22
CA GLY A 220 -3.55 -7.99 -11.81
C GLY A 220 -4.66 -8.63 -10.97
N ALA A 221 -5.92 -8.34 -11.28
CA ALA A 221 -7.07 -8.93 -10.60
C ALA A 221 -7.16 -10.46 -10.75
N VAL A 222 -6.60 -11.02 -11.82
CA VAL A 222 -6.60 -12.47 -12.07
C VAL A 222 -5.63 -13.21 -11.14
N GLY A 223 -4.41 -12.69 -10.96
CA GLY A 223 -3.37 -13.46 -10.30
C GLY A 223 -2.39 -12.71 -9.40
N ALA A 224 -2.52 -11.39 -9.22
CA ALA A 224 -1.48 -10.60 -8.57
C ALA A 224 -1.97 -9.56 -7.54
N GLU A 225 -3.23 -9.54 -7.19
CA GLU A 225 -3.75 -8.72 -6.08
C GLU A 225 -3.13 -9.18 -4.75
N ARG A 226 -3.59 -8.63 -3.63
CA ARG A 226 -3.16 -9.09 -2.31
C ARG A 226 -3.58 -10.52 -2.05
N ARG A 227 -2.61 -11.37 -1.76
CA ARG A 227 -2.78 -12.81 -1.56
C ARG A 227 -2.01 -13.28 -0.33
N ILE A 228 -2.49 -14.32 0.32
CA ILE A 228 -1.77 -14.98 1.41
C ILE A 228 -0.68 -15.86 0.78
N GLY A 229 0.57 -15.65 1.19
CA GLY A 229 1.66 -16.39 0.59
C GLY A 229 2.97 -16.28 1.37
N LEU A 230 3.97 -16.94 0.78
CA LEU A 230 5.37 -16.88 1.18
C LEU A 230 6.17 -16.29 0.01
N SER A 231 6.91 -15.23 0.25
CA SER A 231 7.79 -14.64 -0.76
C SER A 231 9.21 -14.43 -0.24
N LEU A 232 10.18 -14.53 -1.16
CA LEU A 232 11.58 -14.21 -0.96
C LEU A 232 11.93 -13.02 -1.85
N ALA A 233 12.42 -11.95 -1.24
CA ALA A 233 12.87 -10.75 -1.91
C ALA A 233 14.37 -10.56 -1.74
N TYR A 234 15.08 -10.38 -2.87
CA TYR A 234 16.44 -9.86 -2.92
C TYR A 234 16.38 -8.38 -3.27
N ASN A 235 17.01 -7.55 -2.44
CA ASN A 235 17.04 -6.10 -2.63
C ASN A 235 18.49 -5.60 -2.58
N SER A 236 18.88 -4.90 -3.62
CA SER A 236 20.11 -4.11 -3.65
C SER A 236 19.78 -2.72 -4.20
N ASP A 237 20.77 -1.85 -4.28
CA ASP A 237 20.53 -0.49 -4.78
C ASP A 237 19.98 -0.50 -6.21
N LYS A 238 20.51 -1.37 -7.07
CA LYS A 238 20.19 -1.39 -8.51
C LYS A 238 19.46 -2.63 -9.00
N LEU A 239 19.51 -3.75 -8.29
CA LEU A 239 18.86 -4.99 -8.69
C LEU A 239 17.92 -5.45 -7.58
N ASN A 240 16.66 -5.64 -7.93
CA ASN A 240 15.64 -6.14 -7.02
C ASN A 240 14.92 -7.32 -7.68
N ALA A 241 14.73 -8.39 -6.93
CA ALA A 241 14.03 -9.57 -7.41
C ALA A 241 13.15 -10.12 -6.30
N THR A 242 11.92 -10.45 -6.62
CA THR A 242 10.98 -11.08 -5.69
C THR A 242 10.32 -12.26 -6.38
N VAL A 243 10.27 -13.38 -5.69
CA VAL A 243 9.50 -14.57 -6.09
C VAL A 243 8.71 -15.07 -4.91
N GLY A 244 7.52 -15.62 -5.15
CA GLY A 244 6.71 -16.17 -4.06
C GLY A 244 5.65 -17.14 -4.55
N VAL A 245 5.18 -17.95 -3.61
CA VAL A 245 4.02 -18.85 -3.76
C VAL A 245 2.86 -18.23 -3.00
N PHE A 246 1.72 -18.15 -3.67
CA PHE A 246 0.54 -17.47 -3.15
C PHE A 246 -0.70 -18.34 -3.30
N GLY A 247 -1.52 -18.37 -2.25
CA GLY A 247 -2.88 -18.88 -2.28
C GLY A 247 -3.89 -17.81 -2.67
N ALA A 248 -5.12 -17.93 -2.21
CA ALA A 248 -6.13 -16.88 -2.30
C ALA A 248 -5.85 -15.74 -1.32
N GLY A 249 -6.57 -14.61 -1.46
CA GLY A 249 -6.67 -13.59 -0.40
C GLY A 249 -7.56 -14.06 0.76
N GLU A 250 -7.56 -13.29 1.86
CA GLU A 250 -8.35 -13.62 3.05
C GLU A 250 -9.87 -13.63 2.81
N ALA A 251 -10.35 -12.85 1.84
CA ALA A 251 -11.77 -12.73 1.52
C ALA A 251 -12.41 -14.03 0.97
N VAL A 252 -11.61 -15.05 0.68
CA VAL A 252 -12.12 -16.32 0.15
C VAL A 252 -12.68 -17.18 1.28
N THR A 253 -14.00 -17.35 1.27
CA THR A 253 -14.69 -18.26 2.21
C THR A 253 -14.45 -19.70 1.81
N ARG A 254 -14.04 -20.53 2.77
CA ARG A 254 -13.85 -21.97 2.63
C ARG A 254 -14.91 -22.72 3.44
N ASN A 255 -15.49 -23.73 2.84
CA ASN A 255 -16.45 -24.62 3.50
C ASN A 255 -16.26 -26.06 2.99
N ALA A 256 -16.96 -27.03 3.59
CA ALA A 256 -16.83 -28.44 3.27
C ALA A 256 -17.20 -28.81 1.81
N THR A 257 -17.88 -27.92 1.08
CA THR A 257 -18.26 -28.11 -0.33
C THR A 257 -17.41 -27.28 -1.27
N SER A 258 -16.52 -26.39 -0.75
CA SER A 258 -15.61 -25.62 -1.57
C SER A 258 -14.47 -26.50 -2.08
N ARG A 259 -14.00 -26.21 -3.29
CA ARG A 259 -12.76 -26.78 -3.82
C ARG A 259 -11.56 -26.20 -3.06
N ASP A 260 -10.40 -26.82 -3.30
CA ASP A 260 -9.12 -26.25 -2.91
C ASP A 260 -8.97 -24.82 -3.45
N GLU A 261 -8.27 -24.00 -2.72
CA GLU A 261 -8.07 -22.61 -3.11
C GLU A 261 -7.20 -22.45 -4.36
N PRO A 262 -7.35 -21.34 -5.11
CA PRO A 262 -6.40 -20.94 -6.12
C PRO A 262 -5.00 -20.84 -5.53
N TYR A 263 -4.01 -21.34 -6.24
CA TYR A 263 -2.61 -21.17 -5.87
C TYR A 263 -1.77 -20.85 -7.09
N GLY A 264 -0.63 -20.20 -6.87
CA GLY A 264 0.23 -19.82 -7.97
C GLY A 264 1.60 -19.35 -7.52
N VAL A 265 2.43 -19.08 -8.51
CA VAL A 265 3.76 -18.51 -8.35
C VAL A 265 3.79 -17.15 -9.04
N ASN A 266 4.29 -16.14 -8.36
CA ASN A 266 4.51 -14.82 -8.91
C ASN A 266 5.98 -14.45 -8.80
N GLY A 267 6.50 -13.75 -9.79
CA GLY A 267 7.87 -13.25 -9.78
C GLY A 267 8.01 -11.90 -10.49
N ARG A 268 8.92 -11.08 -10.00
CA ARG A 268 9.33 -9.81 -10.64
C ARG A 268 10.81 -9.57 -10.40
N ILE A 269 11.51 -9.12 -11.44
CA ILE A 269 12.90 -8.71 -11.41
C ILE A 269 13.02 -7.32 -12.00
N THR A 270 13.75 -6.43 -11.34
CA THR A 270 14.00 -5.06 -11.82
C THR A 270 15.47 -4.71 -11.74
N TRP A 271 15.93 -3.91 -12.69
CA TRP A 271 17.28 -3.42 -12.78
C TRP A 271 17.31 -1.93 -13.07
N ASP A 272 17.96 -1.19 -12.19
CA ASP A 272 18.15 0.26 -12.27
C ASP A 272 19.61 0.58 -12.61
N PRO A 273 20.06 0.43 -13.89
CA PRO A 273 21.47 0.65 -14.26
C PRO A 273 21.96 2.07 -13.92
N ILE A 274 21.09 3.05 -14.02
CA ILE A 274 21.30 4.43 -13.58
C ILE A 274 20.27 4.74 -12.51
N LEU A 275 20.73 5.09 -11.32
CA LEU A 275 19.89 5.42 -10.18
C LEU A 275 20.54 6.55 -9.38
N ASP A 276 20.53 7.74 -9.97
CA ASP A 276 21.04 8.97 -9.38
C ASP A 276 19.89 9.96 -9.15
N THR A 277 20.10 10.98 -8.32
CA THR A 277 19.14 12.06 -8.16
C THR A 277 18.91 12.76 -9.51
N GLY A 278 17.68 12.75 -9.96
CA GLY A 278 17.28 13.35 -11.24
C GLY A 278 17.70 12.59 -12.49
N ARG A 279 18.31 11.40 -12.38
CA ARG A 279 18.64 10.53 -13.52
C ARG A 279 18.37 9.08 -13.16
N VAL A 280 17.36 8.48 -13.77
CA VAL A 280 17.01 7.08 -13.55
C VAL A 280 16.80 6.40 -14.90
N VAL A 281 17.30 5.19 -15.02
CA VAL A 281 16.90 4.22 -16.04
C VAL A 281 16.47 2.97 -15.31
N HIS A 282 15.20 2.62 -15.47
CA HIS A 282 14.57 1.48 -14.83
C HIS A 282 14.09 0.50 -15.90
N LEU A 283 14.34 -0.78 -15.69
CA LEU A 283 13.87 -1.89 -16.51
C LEU A 283 13.37 -3.00 -15.59
N GLY A 284 12.32 -3.69 -15.99
CA GLY A 284 11.81 -4.82 -15.23
C GLY A 284 10.98 -5.79 -16.06
N VAL A 285 10.87 -7.00 -15.53
CA VAL A 285 10.00 -8.06 -16.06
C VAL A 285 9.29 -8.73 -14.89
N SER A 286 8.06 -9.16 -15.13
CA SER A 286 7.26 -9.87 -14.14
C SER A 286 6.42 -10.96 -14.80
N GLY A 287 5.99 -11.94 -14.00
CA GLY A 287 5.11 -12.99 -14.46
C GLY A 287 4.42 -13.70 -13.30
N TYR A 288 3.33 -14.36 -13.63
CA TYR A 288 2.68 -15.29 -12.71
C TYR A 288 2.07 -16.48 -13.44
N HIS A 289 1.95 -17.57 -12.72
CA HIS A 289 1.11 -18.72 -13.06
C HIS A 289 0.14 -18.98 -11.91
N VAL A 290 -1.16 -19.03 -12.19
CA VAL A 290 -2.20 -19.32 -11.19
C VAL A 290 -3.11 -20.41 -11.72
N THR A 291 -3.36 -21.40 -10.89
CA THR A 291 -4.23 -22.54 -11.20
C THR A 291 -5.31 -22.72 -10.13
N ASN A 292 -6.19 -23.68 -10.35
CA ASN A 292 -7.31 -24.01 -9.46
C ASN A 292 -8.22 -22.81 -9.15
N LEU A 293 -8.53 -22.02 -10.18
CA LEU A 293 -9.33 -20.81 -10.07
C LEU A 293 -10.73 -21.11 -9.49
N ALA A 294 -11.23 -20.20 -8.65
CA ALA A 294 -12.52 -20.38 -7.99
C ALA A 294 -13.65 -20.63 -9.00
N ALA A 295 -14.37 -21.73 -8.87
CA ALA A 295 -15.40 -22.19 -9.80
C ALA A 295 -14.95 -22.26 -11.27
N ASN A 296 -13.64 -22.39 -11.55
CA ASN A 296 -13.07 -22.30 -12.89
C ASN A 296 -13.51 -21.05 -13.68
N ALA A 297 -13.78 -19.95 -12.96
CA ALA A 297 -14.31 -18.71 -13.48
C ALA A 297 -13.27 -17.58 -13.39
N VAL A 298 -13.22 -16.76 -14.42
CA VAL A 298 -12.36 -15.55 -14.47
C VAL A 298 -13.13 -14.41 -15.12
N THR A 299 -13.04 -13.24 -14.52
CA THR A 299 -13.49 -12.01 -15.15
C THR A 299 -12.29 -11.11 -15.40
N VAL A 300 -12.05 -10.76 -16.65
CA VAL A 300 -11.04 -9.79 -17.07
C VAL A 300 -11.78 -8.52 -17.49
N ALA A 301 -11.70 -7.48 -16.68
CA ALA A 301 -12.48 -6.27 -16.89
C ALA A 301 -11.75 -5.05 -16.34
N ASP A 302 -11.99 -3.87 -16.91
CA ASP A 302 -11.68 -2.60 -16.25
C ASP A 302 -12.59 -1.45 -16.70
N ARG A 303 -12.59 -0.40 -15.90
CA ARG A 303 -13.30 0.86 -16.06
C ARG A 303 -12.45 1.87 -16.81
N PRO A 304 -13.02 3.00 -17.30
CA PRO A 304 -12.24 4.03 -18.00
C PRO A 304 -11.40 4.90 -17.04
N ASN A 305 -10.49 4.28 -16.26
CA ASN A 305 -9.49 4.93 -15.40
C ASN A 305 -10.03 5.85 -14.27
N VAL A 306 -11.31 5.72 -13.91
CA VAL A 306 -11.96 6.36 -12.75
C VAL A 306 -12.93 5.37 -12.12
N ARG A 307 -13.16 5.46 -10.80
CA ARG A 307 -13.94 4.47 -10.04
C ARG A 307 -15.24 5.00 -9.45
N VAL A 308 -15.59 6.27 -9.69
CA VAL A 308 -16.83 6.88 -9.17
C VAL A 308 -18.05 6.14 -9.73
N ASP A 309 -18.09 5.89 -11.03
CA ASP A 309 -19.10 5.03 -11.64
C ASP A 309 -18.63 3.56 -11.71
N GLY A 310 -19.58 2.62 -11.67
CA GLY A 310 -19.34 1.18 -11.66
C GLY A 310 -19.12 0.53 -13.03
N GLY A 311 -19.38 1.25 -14.12
CA GLY A 311 -19.38 0.72 -15.48
C GLY A 311 -18.01 0.29 -16.00
N ASN A 312 -17.90 -0.96 -16.46
CA ASN A 312 -16.68 -1.47 -17.09
C ASN A 312 -16.63 -1.07 -18.56
N LEU A 313 -15.53 -0.46 -18.99
CA LEU A 313 -15.30 -0.13 -20.41
C LEU A 313 -15.13 -1.40 -21.25
N LEU A 314 -14.42 -2.40 -20.71
CA LEU A 314 -14.37 -3.75 -21.25
C LEU A 314 -14.60 -4.76 -20.15
N SER A 315 -15.27 -5.88 -20.52
CA SER A 315 -15.45 -7.03 -19.62
C SER A 315 -15.54 -8.31 -20.43
N VAL A 316 -14.76 -9.30 -20.03
CA VAL A 316 -14.85 -10.70 -20.46
C VAL A 316 -15.02 -11.55 -19.21
N ALA A 317 -16.22 -12.07 -19.01
CA ALA A 317 -16.52 -13.00 -17.94
C ALA A 317 -16.56 -14.44 -18.50
N LEU A 318 -15.69 -15.28 -18.02
CA LEU A 318 -15.61 -16.72 -18.33
C LEU A 318 -16.16 -17.46 -17.14
N THR A 319 -17.26 -18.17 -17.35
CA THR A 319 -17.89 -19.02 -16.34
C THR A 319 -17.45 -20.47 -16.56
N GLY A 320 -17.34 -21.21 -15.48
CA GLY A 320 -16.96 -22.61 -15.51
C GLY A 320 -17.76 -23.42 -14.51
N THR A 321 -17.59 -24.71 -14.57
CA THR A 321 -18.11 -25.67 -13.60
C THR A 321 -16.97 -26.56 -13.12
N ALA A 322 -17.02 -26.90 -11.85
CA ALA A 322 -16.03 -27.72 -11.20
C ALA A 322 -16.75 -28.78 -10.32
N PRO A 323 -17.60 -29.64 -10.92
CA PRO A 323 -18.34 -30.64 -10.17
C PRO A 323 -17.40 -31.72 -9.61
N GLN A 324 -17.65 -32.18 -8.39
CA GLN A 324 -16.96 -33.37 -7.88
C GLN A 324 -17.27 -34.57 -8.76
N GLY A 325 -16.25 -35.13 -9.39
CA GLY A 325 -16.38 -36.34 -10.24
C GLY A 325 -17.01 -36.12 -11.62
N GLY A 326 -17.23 -34.86 -12.05
CA GLY A 326 -17.76 -34.49 -13.36
C GLY A 326 -16.71 -33.86 -14.28
N ALA A 327 -17.09 -33.63 -15.55
CA ALA A 327 -16.26 -32.91 -16.49
C ALA A 327 -16.13 -31.43 -16.08
N GLU A 328 -14.91 -30.94 -15.99
CA GLU A 328 -14.63 -29.54 -15.69
C GLU A 328 -14.75 -28.67 -16.93
N THR A 329 -15.30 -27.49 -16.78
CA THR A 329 -15.40 -26.46 -17.82
C THR A 329 -14.84 -25.13 -17.31
N GLY A 330 -14.67 -24.17 -18.19
CA GLY A 330 -14.18 -22.84 -17.84
C GLY A 330 -12.67 -22.73 -17.90
N VAL A 331 -12.08 -21.93 -17.02
CA VAL A 331 -10.64 -21.61 -17.00
C VAL A 331 -9.89 -22.55 -16.07
N LYS A 332 -8.86 -23.18 -16.58
CA LYS A 332 -7.98 -24.11 -15.86
C LYS A 332 -6.83 -23.39 -15.18
N ALA A 333 -6.17 -22.51 -15.92
CA ALA A 333 -5.01 -21.76 -15.44
C ALA A 333 -4.93 -20.39 -16.11
N ALA A 334 -4.20 -19.48 -15.49
CA ALA A 334 -3.89 -18.16 -16.01
C ALA A 334 -2.38 -17.91 -15.92
N ASP A 335 -1.79 -17.55 -17.05
CA ASP A 335 -0.37 -17.22 -17.21
C ASP A 335 -0.21 -15.77 -17.63
N TYR A 336 0.64 -15.03 -16.97
CA TYR A 336 0.94 -13.64 -17.28
C TYR A 336 2.43 -13.43 -17.46
N ILE A 337 2.78 -12.60 -18.41
CA ILE A 337 4.12 -12.04 -18.57
C ILE A 337 4.01 -10.55 -18.85
N GLY A 338 4.87 -9.75 -18.21
CA GLY A 338 4.93 -8.31 -18.42
C GLY A 338 6.34 -7.77 -18.43
N ALA A 339 6.51 -6.67 -19.14
CA ALA A 339 7.74 -5.88 -19.18
C ALA A 339 7.42 -4.43 -18.82
N GLU A 340 8.37 -3.77 -18.16
CA GLU A 340 8.24 -2.41 -17.67
C GLU A 340 9.53 -1.63 -17.88
N GLY A 341 9.39 -0.32 -18.05
CA GLY A 341 10.55 0.56 -18.17
C GLY A 341 10.23 2.01 -17.82
N ALA A 342 11.23 2.72 -17.32
CA ALA A 342 11.15 4.15 -17.08
C ALA A 342 12.49 4.84 -17.29
N VAL A 343 12.41 6.10 -17.72
CA VAL A 343 13.56 7.01 -17.82
C VAL A 343 13.18 8.31 -17.14
N VAL A 344 14.06 8.80 -16.27
CA VAL A 344 13.96 10.12 -15.64
C VAL A 344 15.19 10.93 -15.99
N TYR A 345 14.96 12.18 -16.40
CA TYR A 345 16.04 13.15 -16.64
C TYR A 345 15.62 14.54 -16.18
N GLY A 346 16.15 14.98 -15.04
CA GLY A 346 15.71 16.20 -14.38
C GLY A 346 14.20 16.16 -14.08
N PRO A 347 13.45 17.19 -14.45
CA PRO A 347 12.01 17.24 -14.23
C PRO A 347 11.18 16.35 -15.17
N PHE A 348 11.80 15.78 -16.21
CA PHE A 348 11.11 14.96 -17.22
C PHE A 348 11.16 13.47 -16.85
N SER A 349 10.06 12.76 -17.09
CA SER A 349 10.04 11.31 -17.00
C SER A 349 9.15 10.70 -18.09
N VAL A 350 9.53 9.49 -18.53
CA VAL A 350 8.73 8.62 -19.38
C VAL A 350 8.70 7.25 -18.74
N GLN A 351 7.51 6.64 -18.68
CA GLN A 351 7.31 5.29 -18.12
C GLN A 351 6.32 4.52 -18.98
N GLY A 352 6.49 3.22 -19.07
CA GLY A 352 5.54 2.34 -19.75
C GLY A 352 5.61 0.91 -19.27
N GLU A 353 4.51 0.21 -19.48
CA GLU A 353 4.36 -1.22 -19.18
C GLU A 353 3.61 -1.91 -20.32
N TYR A 354 3.99 -3.15 -20.60
CA TYR A 354 3.28 -4.08 -21.48
C TYR A 354 2.99 -5.36 -20.71
N GLY A 355 1.80 -5.94 -20.91
CA GLY A 355 1.42 -7.22 -20.34
C GLY A 355 0.66 -8.09 -21.33
N ALA A 356 0.88 -9.41 -21.22
CA ALA A 356 0.14 -10.43 -21.92
C ALA A 356 -0.39 -11.46 -20.92
N LEU A 357 -1.65 -11.83 -21.08
CA LEU A 357 -2.37 -12.80 -20.26
C LEU A 357 -2.89 -13.93 -21.14
N ALA A 358 -2.52 -15.17 -20.82
CA ALA A 358 -3.05 -16.37 -21.41
C ALA A 358 -3.98 -17.07 -20.40
N LEU A 359 -5.16 -17.51 -20.86
CA LEU A 359 -6.13 -18.25 -20.06
C LEU A 359 -6.33 -19.63 -20.67
N ASP A 360 -5.76 -20.65 -20.05
CA ASP A 360 -5.98 -22.05 -20.43
C ASP A 360 -7.37 -22.50 -19.99
N ARG A 361 -8.04 -23.22 -20.87
CA ARG A 361 -9.41 -23.69 -20.64
C ARG A 361 -9.53 -25.21 -20.61
N TYR A 362 -10.52 -25.68 -19.86
CA TYR A 362 -10.91 -27.10 -19.89
C TYR A 362 -11.62 -27.48 -21.19
N ALA A 363 -11.91 -28.79 -21.35
CA ALA A 363 -12.72 -29.37 -22.43
C ALA A 363 -12.16 -29.10 -23.84
N ALA A 364 -10.84 -29.18 -24.02
CA ALA A 364 -10.15 -28.99 -25.30
C ALA A 364 -10.45 -27.64 -25.99
N ALA A 365 -10.96 -26.64 -25.24
CA ALA A 365 -11.11 -25.29 -25.75
C ALA A 365 -9.74 -24.63 -25.88
N SER A 366 -9.57 -23.81 -26.91
CA SER A 366 -8.30 -23.08 -27.14
C SER A 366 -7.98 -22.11 -26.02
N THR A 367 -6.68 -21.89 -25.73
CA THR A 367 -6.18 -20.86 -24.84
C THR A 367 -6.58 -19.49 -25.36
N LEU A 368 -7.10 -18.63 -24.48
CA LEU A 368 -7.41 -17.23 -24.81
C LEU A 368 -6.20 -16.36 -24.53
N ASN A 369 -5.89 -15.43 -25.44
CA ASN A 369 -4.74 -14.52 -25.32
C ASN A 369 -5.20 -13.08 -25.31
N PHE A 370 -4.86 -12.37 -24.24
CA PHE A 370 -5.16 -10.96 -24.05
C PHE A 370 -3.86 -10.16 -23.89
N SER A 371 -3.90 -8.89 -24.20
CA SER A 371 -2.74 -8.02 -24.04
C SER A 371 -3.14 -6.58 -23.72
N GLY A 372 -2.20 -5.81 -23.21
CA GLY A 372 -2.40 -4.39 -23.01
C GLY A 372 -1.11 -3.70 -22.68
N PHE A 373 -1.11 -2.39 -22.86
CA PHE A 373 0.06 -1.58 -22.55
C PHE A 373 -0.35 -0.17 -22.16
N ASN A 374 0.52 0.49 -21.44
CA ASN A 374 0.45 1.93 -21.22
C ASN A 374 1.82 2.56 -21.46
N VAL A 375 1.80 3.82 -21.81
CA VAL A 375 2.96 4.70 -21.83
C VAL A 375 2.54 6.09 -21.41
N PHE A 376 3.33 6.73 -20.58
CA PHE A 376 3.10 8.12 -20.20
C PHE A 376 4.39 8.91 -20.08
N GLY A 377 4.27 10.21 -20.31
CA GLY A 377 5.29 11.19 -20.02
C GLY A 377 4.81 12.17 -18.98
N SER A 378 5.72 12.67 -18.15
CA SER A 378 5.43 13.75 -17.21
C SER A 378 6.56 14.75 -17.09
N VAL A 379 6.21 15.95 -16.61
CA VAL A 379 7.14 17.04 -16.33
C VAL A 379 6.73 17.76 -15.05
N PHE A 380 7.67 17.98 -14.14
CA PHE A 380 7.49 18.86 -13.00
C PHE A 380 7.80 20.29 -13.39
N LEU A 381 6.79 21.15 -13.40
CA LEU A 381 6.93 22.57 -13.73
C LEU A 381 7.78 23.34 -12.70
N THR A 382 7.85 22.82 -11.49
CA THR A 382 8.58 23.36 -10.35
C THR A 382 10.01 22.82 -10.24
N GLY A 383 10.40 21.88 -11.11
CA GLY A 383 11.76 21.40 -11.26
C GLY A 383 12.11 20.12 -10.48
N GLU A 384 11.19 19.56 -9.71
CA GLU A 384 11.39 18.29 -9.02
C GLU A 384 11.66 17.15 -10.01
N SER A 385 12.16 16.04 -9.50
CA SER A 385 12.41 14.83 -10.27
C SER A 385 11.70 13.64 -9.64
N ARG A 386 11.17 12.76 -10.47
CA ARG A 386 10.63 11.47 -10.01
C ARG A 386 11.78 10.60 -9.49
N SER A 387 11.59 10.01 -8.35
CA SER A 387 12.59 9.11 -7.73
C SER A 387 12.13 7.66 -7.73
N PHE A 388 13.11 6.75 -7.71
CA PHE A 388 12.89 5.31 -7.64
C PHE A 388 13.62 4.74 -6.42
N LYS A 389 13.00 3.74 -5.80
CA LYS A 389 13.58 3.01 -4.68
C LYS A 389 13.08 1.57 -4.67
N GLY A 390 14.01 0.61 -4.57
CA GLY A 390 13.66 -0.81 -4.53
C GLY A 390 12.85 -1.26 -5.75
N GLY A 391 13.19 -0.73 -6.96
CA GLY A 391 12.51 -1.06 -8.20
C GLY A 391 11.10 -0.49 -8.34
N ASN A 392 10.72 0.53 -7.57
CA ASN A 392 9.40 1.16 -7.62
C ASN A 392 9.52 2.69 -7.57
N VAL A 393 8.48 3.38 -8.02
CA VAL A 393 8.40 4.84 -7.88
C VAL A 393 8.27 5.19 -6.40
N ASP A 394 9.16 6.05 -5.91
CA ASP A 394 9.17 6.51 -4.54
C ASP A 394 8.29 7.76 -4.35
N LYS A 395 8.06 8.11 -3.09
CA LYS A 395 7.25 9.25 -2.69
C LYS A 395 7.92 10.56 -3.10
N LEU A 396 7.18 11.42 -3.81
CA LEU A 396 7.65 12.75 -4.15
C LEU A 396 7.76 13.62 -2.89
N LYS A 397 8.85 14.39 -2.81
CA LYS A 397 9.03 15.44 -1.83
C LYS A 397 9.22 16.75 -2.60
N PRO A 398 8.29 17.73 -2.50
CA PRO A 398 8.47 19.05 -3.06
C PRO A 398 9.75 19.70 -2.54
N PHE A 399 10.39 20.55 -3.33
CA PHE A 399 11.53 21.35 -2.86
C PHE A 399 11.15 22.23 -1.66
N ASN A 400 9.93 22.76 -1.69
CA ASN A 400 9.34 23.52 -0.58
C ASN A 400 7.88 23.09 -0.44
N ASP A 401 7.42 22.92 0.78
CA ASP A 401 6.02 22.70 1.07
C ASP A 401 5.19 23.96 0.74
N PHE A 402 3.92 23.76 0.40
CA PHE A 402 3.00 24.85 0.10
C PHE A 402 2.89 25.81 1.28
N ASN A 403 3.39 27.02 1.09
CA ASN A 403 3.27 28.15 2.00
C ASN A 403 3.18 29.45 1.18
N PRO A 404 1.97 29.92 0.86
CA PRO A 404 1.77 31.09 0.00
C PRO A 404 2.30 32.40 0.64
N HIS A 405 2.46 32.46 1.96
CA HIS A 405 3.05 33.64 2.63
C HIS A 405 4.53 33.79 2.29
N ASP A 406 5.24 32.70 2.08
CA ASP A 406 6.65 32.68 1.69
C ASP A 406 6.85 32.51 0.19
N GLY A 407 5.77 32.55 -0.61
CA GLY A 407 5.80 32.38 -2.06
C GLY A 407 6.02 30.92 -2.52
N HIS A 408 5.90 29.94 -1.63
CA HIS A 408 6.10 28.52 -1.93
C HIS A 408 4.79 27.86 -2.38
N TRP A 409 4.81 27.23 -3.55
CA TRP A 409 3.62 26.61 -4.17
C TRP A 409 3.60 25.10 -4.10
N GLY A 410 4.56 24.46 -3.41
CA GLY A 410 4.72 23.00 -3.49
C GLY A 410 5.25 22.56 -4.85
N ALA A 411 4.94 21.33 -5.28
CA ALA A 411 5.35 20.80 -6.58
C ALA A 411 4.15 20.64 -7.52
N VAL A 412 4.33 20.99 -8.81
CA VAL A 412 3.30 20.85 -9.84
C VAL A 412 3.81 19.95 -10.97
N GLU A 413 3.11 18.86 -11.22
CA GLU A 413 3.39 17.90 -12.29
C GLU A 413 2.30 17.95 -13.35
N LEU A 414 2.69 17.98 -14.63
CA LEU A 414 1.83 17.69 -15.78
C LEU A 414 2.19 16.33 -16.34
N ALA A 415 1.17 15.53 -16.70
CA ALA A 415 1.39 14.22 -17.31
C ALA A 415 0.34 13.89 -18.36
N VAL A 416 0.75 13.07 -19.35
CA VAL A 416 -0.14 12.53 -20.38
C VAL A 416 0.13 11.04 -20.53
N ARG A 417 -0.93 10.21 -20.47
CA ARG A 417 -0.89 8.75 -20.65
C ARG A 417 -1.74 8.33 -21.84
N TYR A 418 -1.19 7.41 -22.62
CA TYR A 418 -1.96 6.52 -23.49
C TYR A 418 -2.00 5.13 -22.85
N ASP A 419 -3.19 4.53 -22.80
CA ASP A 419 -3.46 3.24 -22.16
C ASP A 419 -4.38 2.42 -23.07
N GLN A 420 -4.04 1.16 -23.29
CA GLN A 420 -4.79 0.23 -24.14
C GLN A 420 -4.96 -1.13 -23.47
N LEU A 421 -6.18 -1.65 -23.53
CA LEU A 421 -6.53 -3.02 -23.16
C LEU A 421 -7.12 -3.73 -24.38
N ASN A 422 -6.59 -4.90 -24.70
CA ASN A 422 -7.04 -5.75 -25.80
C ASN A 422 -7.47 -7.11 -25.28
N LEU A 423 -8.77 -7.34 -25.23
CA LEU A 423 -9.40 -8.62 -24.85
C LEU A 423 -9.98 -9.33 -26.08
N ASN A 424 -9.38 -9.10 -27.24
CA ASN A 424 -9.77 -9.78 -28.47
C ASN A 424 -9.05 -11.10 -28.61
N ASP A 425 -9.82 -12.17 -28.71
CA ASP A 425 -9.34 -13.49 -29.12
C ASP A 425 -10.33 -14.05 -30.14
N PRO A 426 -9.85 -14.60 -31.29
CA PRO A 426 -10.72 -15.08 -32.36
C PRO A 426 -11.61 -16.25 -31.96
N THR A 427 -11.26 -16.96 -30.89
CA THR A 427 -12.04 -18.10 -30.38
C THR A 427 -13.06 -17.70 -29.31
N LEU A 428 -13.08 -16.42 -28.91
CA LEU A 428 -14.00 -15.93 -27.91
C LEU A 428 -15.27 -15.40 -28.56
N ALA A 429 -16.38 -16.11 -28.38
CA ALA A 429 -17.67 -15.63 -28.83
C ALA A 429 -18.05 -14.30 -28.13
N LEU A 430 -18.56 -13.34 -28.90
CA LEU A 430 -19.23 -12.18 -28.33
C LEU A 430 -20.54 -12.65 -27.68
N PRO A 431 -20.99 -12.02 -26.56
CA PRO A 431 -22.34 -12.22 -26.06
C PRO A 431 -23.30 -11.98 -27.22
N THR A 432 -24.20 -12.88 -27.45
CA THR A 432 -25.05 -12.93 -28.62
C THR A 432 -25.84 -11.62 -28.79
N SER A 433 -25.34 -10.74 -29.64
CA SER A 433 -26.22 -9.87 -30.42
C SER A 433 -26.80 -10.74 -31.55
N PRO A 434 -28.10 -10.64 -31.87
CA PRO A 434 -28.68 -11.33 -33.01
C PRO A 434 -28.05 -10.95 -34.35
N ILE A 435 -27.17 -9.97 -34.38
CA ILE A 435 -26.34 -9.59 -35.53
C ILE A 435 -24.92 -10.06 -35.24
N SER A 436 -24.71 -11.33 -35.26
CA SER A 436 -23.40 -11.96 -35.22
C SER A 436 -22.65 -11.75 -36.54
N THR A 437 -22.18 -10.56 -36.78
CA THR A 437 -21.00 -10.37 -37.63
C THR A 437 -19.80 -10.30 -36.71
N ASN A 438 -19.25 -11.42 -36.46
CA ASN A 438 -18.14 -11.78 -35.61
C ASN A 438 -16.81 -11.14 -36.09
N GLN A 439 -16.65 -9.84 -36.13
CA GLN A 439 -15.51 -9.19 -36.78
C GLN A 439 -15.01 -7.96 -36.05
N GLY A 440 -15.11 -7.89 -34.77
CA GLY A 440 -14.52 -6.74 -34.07
C GLY A 440 -14.15 -7.08 -32.64
N GLY A 441 -12.85 -7.24 -32.38
CA GLY A 441 -12.36 -7.59 -31.08
C GLY A 441 -12.72 -6.59 -29.99
N ARG A 442 -12.78 -7.09 -28.75
CA ARG A 442 -12.95 -6.26 -27.56
C ARG A 442 -11.67 -5.48 -27.28
N LYS A 443 -11.67 -4.20 -27.62
CA LYS A 443 -10.49 -3.34 -27.47
C LYS A 443 -10.88 -1.98 -26.91
N ALA A 444 -10.13 -1.51 -25.94
CA ALA A 444 -10.32 -0.17 -25.39
C ALA A 444 -9.01 0.58 -25.32
N HIS A 445 -9.09 1.90 -25.41
CA HIS A 445 -7.97 2.78 -25.12
C HIS A 445 -8.46 4.07 -24.46
N THR A 446 -7.56 4.67 -23.67
CA THR A 446 -7.79 5.98 -23.06
C THR A 446 -6.61 6.89 -23.28
N TRP A 447 -6.91 8.19 -23.45
CA TRP A 447 -5.96 9.27 -23.29
C TRP A 447 -6.27 9.98 -21.98
N THR A 448 -5.28 10.12 -21.12
CA THR A 448 -5.45 10.81 -19.84
C THR A 448 -4.44 11.93 -19.71
N GLY A 449 -4.91 13.18 -19.60
CA GLY A 449 -4.13 14.32 -19.16
C GLY A 449 -4.29 14.51 -17.67
N ALA A 450 -3.20 14.75 -16.95
CA ALA A 450 -3.20 14.94 -15.50
C ALA A 450 -2.46 16.20 -15.09
N ILE A 451 -2.99 16.87 -14.07
CA ILE A 451 -2.32 17.92 -13.29
C ILE A 451 -2.28 17.43 -11.86
N ASN A 452 -1.08 17.26 -11.31
CA ASN A 452 -0.88 16.91 -9.91
C ASN A 452 -0.24 18.08 -9.18
N TRP A 453 -0.85 18.51 -8.11
CA TRP A 453 -0.35 19.55 -7.21
C TRP A 453 -0.04 18.93 -5.86
N TYR A 454 1.23 18.74 -5.57
CA TYR A 454 1.74 18.23 -4.30
C TYR A 454 1.98 19.41 -3.37
N LEU A 455 1.07 19.64 -2.43
CA LEU A 455 1.19 20.72 -1.46
C LEU A 455 2.32 20.45 -0.47
N ASN A 456 2.49 19.20 -0.09
CA ASN A 456 3.61 18.68 0.69
C ASN A 456 3.75 17.18 0.40
N PRO A 457 4.72 16.44 1.02
CA PRO A 457 4.87 15.02 0.74
C PRO A 457 3.64 14.14 1.05
N ASN A 458 2.69 14.65 1.83
CA ASN A 458 1.55 13.90 2.35
C ASN A 458 0.19 14.35 1.80
N LEU A 459 0.12 15.55 1.20
CA LEU A 459 -1.11 16.13 0.70
C LEU A 459 -0.99 16.49 -0.77
N ARG A 460 -1.88 15.90 -1.60
CA ARG A 460 -1.93 16.12 -3.06
C ARG A 460 -3.35 16.45 -3.51
N ALA A 461 -3.50 17.49 -4.31
CA ALA A 461 -4.68 17.74 -5.12
C ALA A 461 -4.36 17.33 -6.57
N ALA A 462 -5.28 16.69 -7.26
CA ALA A 462 -5.06 16.24 -8.62
C ALA A 462 -6.31 16.40 -9.48
N PHE A 463 -6.09 16.63 -10.77
CA PHE A 463 -7.12 16.71 -11.80
C PHE A 463 -6.73 15.78 -12.95
N ASN A 464 -7.68 14.96 -13.44
CA ASN A 464 -7.53 14.12 -14.62
C ASN A 464 -8.63 14.45 -15.65
N TYR A 465 -8.24 14.69 -16.89
CA TYR A 465 -9.12 14.63 -18.05
C TYR A 465 -8.87 13.32 -18.79
N ILE A 466 -9.91 12.52 -18.99
CA ILE A 466 -9.81 11.21 -19.61
C ILE A 466 -10.75 11.18 -20.81
N ARG A 467 -10.20 10.85 -21.97
CA ARG A 467 -10.95 10.51 -23.16
C ARG A 467 -10.88 9.01 -23.40
N PHE A 468 -12.03 8.34 -23.40
CA PHE A 468 -12.10 6.90 -23.57
C PHE A 468 -12.78 6.49 -24.86
N PHE A 469 -12.36 5.31 -25.36
CA PHE A 469 -12.96 4.63 -26.49
C PHE A 469 -12.95 3.11 -26.19
N GLY A 470 -14.09 2.44 -26.42
CA GLY A 470 -14.23 0.99 -26.32
C GLY A 470 -14.95 0.43 -27.52
N LEU A 471 -14.33 -0.54 -28.20
CA LEU A 471 -14.95 -1.35 -29.24
C LEU A 471 -15.48 -2.63 -28.62
N ASN A 472 -16.72 -3.00 -28.94
CA ASN A 472 -17.45 -4.09 -28.29
C ASN A 472 -17.43 -3.95 -26.74
N SER A 473 -17.60 -2.72 -26.29
CA SER A 473 -17.68 -2.33 -24.90
C SER A 473 -18.96 -2.83 -24.26
N SER A 474 -18.89 -3.16 -22.96
CA SER A 474 -20.06 -3.40 -22.14
C SER A 474 -20.80 -2.13 -21.71
N LEU A 475 -20.23 -0.94 -21.97
CA LEU A 475 -20.86 0.36 -21.76
C LEU A 475 -21.77 0.72 -22.95
N VAL A 476 -22.74 -0.13 -23.22
CA VAL A 476 -23.78 0.10 -24.23
C VAL A 476 -25.12 -0.19 -23.59
N ALA A 477 -26.09 0.67 -23.82
CA ALA A 477 -27.42 0.49 -23.27
C ALA A 477 -27.99 -0.90 -23.66
N PRO A 478 -28.70 -1.57 -22.76
CA PRO A 478 -29.45 -2.78 -23.09
C PRO A 478 -30.42 -2.49 -24.24
N ASN A 479 -30.75 -3.52 -25.02
CA ASN A 479 -31.79 -3.39 -26.03
C ASN A 479 -33.18 -3.19 -25.39
N THR A 480 -34.20 -2.97 -26.21
CA THR A 480 -35.60 -2.78 -25.76
C THR A 480 -36.18 -3.97 -24.98
N ALA A 481 -35.57 -5.15 -25.08
CA ALA A 481 -35.93 -6.32 -24.30
C ALA A 481 -35.12 -6.46 -23.00
N GLY A 482 -34.30 -5.46 -22.64
CA GLY A 482 -33.43 -5.49 -21.43
C GLY A 482 -32.23 -6.40 -21.56
N ILE A 483 -31.90 -6.88 -22.75
CA ILE A 483 -30.76 -7.78 -22.98
C ILE A 483 -29.50 -6.96 -23.11
N ALA A 484 -28.47 -7.27 -22.30
CA ALA A 484 -27.16 -6.64 -22.36
C ALA A 484 -26.56 -6.76 -23.76
N GLN A 485 -25.99 -5.68 -24.25
CA GLN A 485 -25.36 -5.59 -25.56
C GLN A 485 -23.90 -5.17 -25.45
N VAL A 486 -23.18 -5.33 -26.54
CA VAL A 486 -21.84 -4.76 -26.72
C VAL A 486 -21.81 -3.91 -27.98
N GLY A 487 -21.03 -2.86 -27.95
CA GLY A 487 -20.93 -1.94 -29.09
C GLY A 487 -19.83 -0.90 -28.87
N THR A 488 -19.85 0.15 -29.66
CA THR A 488 -18.88 1.24 -29.49
C THR A 488 -19.32 2.18 -28.38
N ALA A 489 -18.47 2.34 -27.37
CA ALA A 489 -18.63 3.36 -26.33
C ALA A 489 -17.48 4.38 -26.43
N LYS A 490 -17.77 5.65 -26.29
CA LYS A 490 -16.79 6.73 -26.23
C LYS A 490 -17.31 7.90 -25.42
N GLY A 491 -16.40 8.61 -24.77
CA GLY A 491 -16.77 9.77 -23.95
C GLY A 491 -15.56 10.45 -23.34
N ASP A 492 -15.87 11.42 -22.52
CA ASP A 492 -14.89 12.21 -21.76
C ASP A 492 -15.23 12.17 -20.27
N ILE A 493 -14.22 12.20 -19.41
CA ILE A 493 -14.37 12.24 -17.97
C ILE A 493 -13.50 13.37 -17.42
N PHE A 494 -14.09 14.19 -16.56
CA PHE A 494 -13.38 15.21 -15.78
C PHE A 494 -13.41 14.77 -14.34
N ALA A 495 -12.26 14.55 -13.76
CA ALA A 495 -12.19 14.03 -12.38
C ALA A 495 -11.19 14.83 -11.54
N THR A 496 -11.53 15.01 -10.26
CA THR A 496 -10.66 15.64 -9.26
C THR A 496 -10.46 14.70 -8.08
N ARG A 497 -9.29 14.75 -7.46
CA ARG A 497 -8.95 13.98 -6.25
C ARG A 497 -8.25 14.87 -5.24
N LEU A 498 -8.65 14.74 -3.99
CA LEU A 498 -7.85 15.17 -2.84
C LEU A 498 -7.32 13.93 -2.13
N GLN A 499 -6.01 13.89 -1.91
CA GLN A 499 -5.33 12.77 -1.27
C GLN A 499 -4.53 13.24 -0.08
N LEU A 500 -4.70 12.55 1.05
CA LEU A 500 -3.87 12.64 2.25
C LEU A 500 -3.31 11.26 2.56
N ASP A 501 -2.01 11.18 2.85
CA ASP A 501 -1.37 9.92 3.31
C ASP A 501 -0.27 10.20 4.35
N PHE A 502 -0.13 9.31 5.31
CA PHE A 502 0.85 9.41 6.39
C PHE A 502 1.33 8.04 6.87
#